data_b7f8b36d71bfd490a40b3c300691e76d
#
_entry.id   b7f8b36d71bfd490a40b3c300691e76d
#
_cell.length_a   1.000
_cell.length_b   1.000
_cell.length_c   1.000
_cell.angle_alpha   90.00
_cell.angle_beta   90.00
_cell.angle_gamma   90.00
#
_symmetry.space_group_name_H-M   'P 1'
#
loop_
_entity.id
_entity.type
_entity.pdbx_description
1 polymer ?
#
loop_
_entity_poly.entity_id
_entity_poly.type
_entity_poly.pdbx_seq_one_letter_code
_entity_poly.pdbx_strand_id
1 'polypeptide(L)'
;MSRMDNSLGTRCKICSSGVKFIFQREILKKYPVKYFHCQNCGFIQTEAPFWLKEAYCDVINAYDTGILARNISFSKFTTNFLFYQFGRKSQFLDYGGGYGIFTRLMRDIGFDFYLFDPQCPNLFARGFEFNPKMNKITAITAWECFEHFVEPMEDLKKMVSISGNILFS
;
A
#
# COMPACT_ATOMS: atom_id res chain seq x y z
N MET A 1 8.88 37.80 23.30
CA MET A 1 8.71 36.33 23.39
C MET A 1 8.67 35.80 21.98
N SER A 2 9.81 35.39 21.46
CA SER A 2 9.93 34.83 20.11
C SER A 2 9.32 33.43 20.09
N ARG A 3 8.34 33.21 19.24
CA ARG A 3 7.85 31.86 18.92
C ARG A 3 9.03 31.11 18.29
N MET A 4 9.55 30.14 19.00
CA MET A 4 10.47 29.15 18.42
C MET A 4 9.71 28.42 17.32
N ASP A 5 10.11 28.70 16.09
CA ASP A 5 9.62 28.05 14.88
C ASP A 5 10.18 26.61 14.88
N ASN A 6 9.38 25.67 15.36
CA ASN A 6 9.75 24.26 15.45
C ASN A 6 9.55 23.55 14.10
N SER A 7 9.92 24.23 13.00
CA SER A 7 9.85 23.74 11.60
C SER A 7 11.13 23.01 11.17
N LEU A 8 11.96 22.60 12.11
CA LEU A 8 13.19 21.85 11.82
C LEU A 8 12.86 20.39 11.48
N GLY A 9 12.85 20.08 10.20
CA GLY A 9 13.24 18.77 9.73
C GLY A 9 12.24 17.93 8.93
N THR A 10 10.99 18.35 8.70
CA THR A 10 10.07 17.54 7.90
C THR A 10 10.16 17.94 6.43
N ARG A 11 10.74 17.06 5.61
CA ARG A 11 10.75 17.18 4.14
C ARG A 11 9.62 16.37 3.53
N CYS A 12 9.15 16.80 2.37
CA CYS A 12 8.17 16.05 1.57
C CYS A 12 8.73 14.69 1.17
N LYS A 13 8.00 13.63 1.47
CA LYS A 13 8.37 12.25 1.17
C LYS A 13 8.35 11.93 -0.33
N ILE A 14 7.75 12.79 -1.15
CA ILE A 14 7.72 12.63 -2.61
C ILE A 14 8.84 13.43 -3.28
N CYS A 15 8.93 14.75 -3.03
CA CYS A 15 9.83 15.64 -3.78
C CYS A 15 10.93 16.29 -2.94
N SER A 16 11.05 15.92 -1.68
CA SER A 16 12.06 16.44 -0.71
C SER A 16 12.01 17.93 -0.44
N SER A 17 11.01 18.68 -0.95
CA SER A 17 10.80 20.10 -0.64
C SER A 17 10.32 20.28 0.79
N GLY A 18 10.41 21.51 1.33
CA GLY A 18 9.86 21.85 2.63
C GLY A 18 8.34 21.68 2.68
N VAL A 19 7.83 21.28 3.83
CA VAL A 19 6.39 21.14 4.06
C VAL A 19 5.89 22.09 5.14
N LYS A 20 4.61 22.49 5.07
CA LYS A 20 3.96 23.36 6.07
C LYS A 20 2.94 22.57 6.86
N PHE A 21 2.91 22.80 8.17
CA PHE A 21 1.82 22.31 9.02
C PHE A 21 0.48 22.89 8.54
N ILE A 22 -0.55 22.04 8.48
CA ILE A 22 -1.90 22.44 8.07
C ILE A 22 -2.94 22.22 9.16
N PHE A 23 -2.96 21.06 9.79
CA PHE A 23 -3.86 20.74 10.90
C PHE A 23 -3.35 19.55 11.72
N GLN A 24 -4.06 19.28 12.82
CA GLN A 24 -3.87 18.10 13.65
C GLN A 24 -5.20 17.34 13.76
N ARG A 25 -5.13 16.02 13.72
CA ARG A 25 -6.28 15.12 13.93
C ARG A 25 -5.89 13.96 14.82
N GLU A 26 -6.88 13.42 15.51
CA GLU A 26 -6.71 12.24 16.34
C GLU A 26 -6.79 10.98 15.47
N ILE A 27 -5.78 10.11 15.58
CA ILE A 27 -5.71 8.79 14.95
C ILE A 27 -5.92 7.73 16.02
N LEU A 28 -6.63 6.64 15.68
CA LEU A 28 -7.00 5.54 16.59
C LEU A 28 -7.76 6.01 17.84
N LYS A 29 -8.45 7.18 17.77
CA LYS A 29 -9.15 7.82 18.91
C LYS A 29 -8.23 8.05 20.13
N LYS A 30 -6.93 8.25 19.90
CA LYS A 30 -5.92 8.24 20.96
C LYS A 30 -4.74 9.17 20.68
N TYR A 31 -4.27 9.23 19.43
CA TYR A 31 -3.04 9.92 19.09
C TYR A 31 -3.30 11.22 18.32
N PRO A 32 -2.95 12.38 18.87
CA PRO A 32 -3.00 13.64 18.15
C PRO A 32 -1.85 13.70 17.13
N VAL A 33 -2.16 13.59 15.84
CA VAL A 33 -1.20 13.50 14.75
C VAL A 33 -1.23 14.76 13.90
N LYS A 34 -0.06 15.31 13.60
CA LYS A 34 0.12 16.51 12.76
C LYS A 34 0.15 16.12 11.29
N TYR A 35 -0.50 16.95 10.48
CA TYR A 35 -0.52 16.84 9.02
C TYR A 35 0.20 18.00 8.39
N PHE A 36 0.95 17.72 7.35
CA PHE A 36 1.79 18.68 6.62
C PHE A 36 1.48 18.63 5.13
N HIS A 37 1.52 19.78 4.49
CA HIS A 37 1.29 19.95 3.06
C HIS A 37 2.56 20.44 2.36
N CYS A 38 2.93 19.78 1.28
CA CYS A 38 4.02 20.21 0.41
C CYS A 38 3.49 21.21 -0.62
N GLN A 39 3.98 22.45 -0.59
CA GLN A 39 3.54 23.48 -1.53
C GLN A 39 4.13 23.30 -2.94
N ASN A 40 5.13 22.45 -3.10
CA ASN A 40 5.75 22.20 -4.40
C ASN A 40 5.00 21.14 -5.21
N CYS A 41 4.63 19.99 -4.60
CA CYS A 41 3.98 18.88 -5.29
C CYS A 41 2.56 18.58 -4.83
N GLY A 42 2.03 19.30 -3.84
CA GLY A 42 0.67 19.10 -3.34
C GLY A 42 0.50 17.93 -2.36
N PHE A 43 1.53 17.13 -2.10
CA PHE A 43 1.44 15.97 -1.24
C PHE A 43 1.11 16.34 0.21
N ILE A 44 0.19 15.60 0.82
CA ILE A 44 -0.14 15.72 2.24
C ILE A 44 0.42 14.50 2.96
N GLN A 45 1.15 14.74 4.03
CA GLN A 45 1.77 13.69 4.84
C GLN A 45 1.57 13.95 6.33
N THR A 46 1.64 12.89 7.14
CA THR A 46 1.70 12.99 8.59
C THR A 46 3.13 13.23 9.07
N GLU A 47 3.29 13.57 10.34
CA GLU A 47 4.57 13.38 11.03
C GLU A 47 5.00 11.91 11.02
N ALA A 48 6.23 11.61 11.48
CA ALA A 48 6.72 10.22 11.54
C ALA A 48 5.71 9.34 12.32
N PRO A 49 5.21 8.26 11.72
CA PRO A 49 4.08 7.52 12.27
C PRO A 49 4.50 6.58 13.40
N PHE A 50 4.44 7.05 14.63
CA PHE A 50 4.77 6.29 15.86
C PHE A 50 3.67 5.31 16.29
N TRP A 51 2.47 5.40 15.71
CA TRP A 51 1.30 4.56 16.02
C TRP A 51 1.19 3.29 15.19
N LEU A 52 2.05 3.07 14.20
CA LEU A 52 1.92 1.97 13.23
C LEU A 52 1.83 0.59 13.86
N LYS A 53 2.64 0.33 14.89
CA LYS A 53 2.62 -0.97 15.58
C LYS A 53 1.24 -1.32 16.13
N GLU A 54 0.52 -0.32 16.63
CA GLU A 54 -0.84 -0.52 17.15
C GLU A 54 -1.86 -0.57 15.99
N ALA A 55 -1.67 0.25 14.95
CA ALA A 55 -2.56 0.26 13.78
C ALA A 55 -2.56 -1.08 13.02
N TYR A 56 -1.42 -1.78 12.99
CA TYR A 56 -1.29 -3.05 12.27
C TYR A 56 -1.43 -4.31 13.15
N CYS A 57 -1.71 -4.17 14.43
CA CYS A 57 -1.92 -5.38 15.26
C CYS A 57 -3.22 -6.11 14.90
N ASP A 58 -4.19 -5.43 14.28
CA ASP A 58 -5.47 -6.00 13.88
C ASP A 58 -5.93 -5.38 12.55
N VAL A 59 -5.48 -5.98 11.44
CA VAL A 59 -5.68 -5.43 10.08
C VAL A 59 -7.13 -5.51 9.64
N ILE A 60 -7.87 -6.55 10.04
CA ILE A 60 -9.32 -6.62 9.85
C ILE A 60 -10.00 -6.34 11.19
N ASN A 61 -10.64 -5.19 11.30
CA ASN A 61 -11.37 -4.80 12.50
C ASN A 61 -12.82 -4.43 12.18
N ALA A 62 -13.62 -4.13 13.22
CA ALA A 62 -15.04 -3.82 13.10
C ALA A 62 -15.35 -2.58 12.23
N TYR A 63 -14.36 -1.76 11.89
CA TYR A 63 -14.54 -0.55 11.07
C TYR A 63 -14.29 -0.81 9.58
N ASP A 64 -13.57 -1.89 9.23
CA ASP A 64 -13.33 -2.27 7.82
C ASP A 64 -14.45 -3.17 7.29
N THR A 65 -15.64 -2.62 7.19
CA THR A 65 -16.86 -3.33 6.74
C THR A 65 -16.91 -3.40 5.24
N GLY A 66 -16.12 -3.45 4.43
CA GLY A 66 -16.20 -3.50 2.96
C GLY A 66 -15.12 -4.33 2.30
N ILE A 67 -14.23 -4.91 3.10
CA ILE A 67 -13.03 -5.57 2.61
C ILE A 67 -13.33 -6.66 1.55
N LEU A 68 -14.31 -7.50 1.78
CA LEU A 68 -14.66 -8.56 0.82
C LEU A 68 -15.26 -7.98 -0.46
N ALA A 69 -16.18 -7.01 -0.35
CA ALA A 69 -16.80 -6.36 -1.50
C ALA A 69 -15.75 -5.65 -2.38
N ARG A 70 -14.81 -4.91 -1.76
CA ARG A 70 -13.70 -4.26 -2.47
C ARG A 70 -12.83 -5.29 -3.19
N ASN A 71 -12.39 -6.34 -2.50
CA ASN A 71 -11.54 -7.38 -3.10
C ASN A 71 -12.24 -8.10 -4.27
N ILE A 72 -13.54 -8.38 -4.16
CA ILE A 72 -14.34 -8.96 -5.26
C ILE A 72 -14.41 -7.97 -6.44
N SER A 73 -14.63 -6.69 -6.18
CA SER A 73 -14.68 -5.67 -7.23
C SER A 73 -13.34 -5.54 -7.96
N PHE A 74 -12.25 -5.43 -7.21
CA PHE A 74 -10.88 -5.40 -7.76
C PHE A 74 -10.56 -6.65 -8.56
N SER A 75 -10.94 -7.85 -8.08
CA SER A 75 -10.66 -9.09 -8.80
C SER A 75 -11.37 -9.14 -10.16
N LYS A 76 -12.61 -8.66 -10.26
CA LYS A 76 -13.37 -8.59 -11.53
C LYS A 76 -12.70 -7.64 -12.52
N PHE A 77 -12.35 -6.43 -12.08
CA PHE A 77 -11.65 -5.45 -12.91
C PHE A 77 -10.30 -5.98 -13.36
N THR A 78 -9.49 -6.48 -12.43
CA THR A 78 -8.14 -6.98 -12.68
C THR A 78 -8.14 -8.19 -13.61
N THR A 79 -9.11 -9.10 -13.47
CA THR A 79 -9.28 -10.26 -14.36
C THR A 79 -9.35 -9.83 -15.82
N ASN A 80 -10.26 -8.91 -16.12
CA ASN A 80 -10.44 -8.43 -17.50
C ASN A 80 -9.18 -7.74 -18.01
N PHE A 81 -8.63 -6.81 -17.22
CA PHE A 81 -7.45 -6.06 -17.61
C PHE A 81 -6.25 -6.96 -17.88
N LEU A 82 -5.90 -7.84 -16.94
CA LEU A 82 -4.73 -8.71 -17.06
C LEU A 82 -4.88 -9.76 -18.17
N PHE A 83 -6.09 -10.27 -18.36
CA PHE A 83 -6.36 -11.23 -19.42
C PHE A 83 -6.06 -10.65 -20.81
N TYR A 84 -6.53 -9.43 -21.07
CA TYR A 84 -6.32 -8.77 -22.37
C TYR A 84 -4.90 -8.27 -22.55
N GLN A 85 -4.23 -7.80 -21.49
CA GLN A 85 -2.89 -7.20 -21.60
C GLN A 85 -1.75 -8.25 -21.56
N PHE A 86 -1.88 -9.31 -20.75
CA PHE A 86 -0.76 -10.21 -20.46
C PHE A 86 -1.10 -11.69 -20.62
N GLY A 87 -2.38 -12.05 -20.70
CA GLY A 87 -2.84 -13.42 -20.71
C GLY A 87 -2.68 -14.14 -19.37
N ARG A 88 -3.22 -15.37 -19.27
CA ARG A 88 -3.28 -16.13 -18.00
C ARG A 88 -1.96 -16.80 -17.59
N LYS A 89 -1.02 -16.99 -18.49
CA LYS A 89 0.24 -17.71 -18.23
C LYS A 89 1.32 -16.85 -17.59
N SER A 90 1.03 -15.58 -17.38
CA SER A 90 1.94 -14.62 -16.75
C SER A 90 1.87 -14.72 -15.23
N GLN A 91 2.97 -14.35 -14.55
CA GLN A 91 3.04 -14.29 -13.09
C GLN A 91 2.78 -12.87 -12.59
N PHE A 92 2.02 -12.75 -11.52
CA PHE A 92 1.57 -11.49 -10.96
C PHE A 92 1.87 -11.42 -9.47
N LEU A 93 2.03 -10.21 -8.96
CA LEU A 93 2.30 -9.95 -7.55
C LEU A 93 1.23 -9.02 -6.97
N ASP A 94 0.66 -9.41 -5.84
CA ASP A 94 -0.18 -8.59 -4.99
C ASP A 94 0.69 -7.99 -3.88
N TYR A 95 1.05 -6.71 -4.04
CA TYR A 95 1.95 -5.99 -3.14
C TYR A 95 1.13 -5.25 -2.08
N GLY A 96 1.38 -5.54 -0.81
CA GLY A 96 0.57 -5.04 0.30
C GLY A 96 -0.81 -5.69 0.36
N GLY A 97 -0.93 -6.96 -0.09
CA GLY A 97 -2.22 -7.66 -0.22
C GLY A 97 -2.83 -8.15 1.10
N GLY A 98 -2.30 -7.70 2.25
CA GLY A 98 -2.85 -8.00 3.57
C GLY A 98 -2.90 -9.50 3.86
N TYR A 99 -4.05 -9.99 4.28
CA TYR A 99 -4.25 -11.41 4.56
C TYR A 99 -4.33 -12.32 3.33
N GLY A 100 -4.21 -11.77 2.11
CA GLY A 100 -4.17 -12.53 0.86
C GLY A 100 -5.53 -12.85 0.24
N ILE A 101 -6.59 -12.09 0.58
CA ILE A 101 -7.93 -12.29 0.04
C ILE A 101 -7.93 -12.09 -1.49
N PHE A 102 -7.40 -10.96 -1.97
CA PHE A 102 -7.34 -10.67 -3.40
C PHE A 102 -6.47 -11.67 -4.15
N THR A 103 -5.28 -11.99 -3.64
CA THR A 103 -4.42 -13.04 -4.20
C THR A 103 -5.19 -14.36 -4.34
N ARG A 104 -5.93 -14.78 -3.33
CA ARG A 104 -6.74 -16.01 -3.37
C ARG A 104 -7.81 -15.94 -4.45
N LEU A 105 -8.57 -14.86 -4.54
CA LEU A 105 -9.59 -14.67 -5.57
C LEU A 105 -9.00 -14.78 -6.98
N MET A 106 -7.84 -14.17 -7.22
CA MET A 106 -7.18 -14.22 -8.52
C MET A 106 -6.68 -15.64 -8.86
N ARG A 107 -6.19 -16.39 -7.87
CA ARG A 107 -5.79 -17.79 -8.07
C ARG A 107 -6.99 -18.70 -8.35
N ASP A 108 -8.11 -18.49 -7.66
CA ASP A 108 -9.34 -19.26 -7.90
C ASP A 108 -9.91 -19.03 -9.31
N ILE A 109 -9.66 -17.85 -9.90
CA ILE A 109 -9.99 -17.52 -11.31
C ILE A 109 -8.98 -18.17 -12.29
N GLY A 110 -7.80 -18.60 -11.83
CA GLY A 110 -6.77 -19.28 -12.61
C GLY A 110 -5.60 -18.39 -13.07
N PHE A 111 -5.38 -17.25 -12.42
CA PHE A 111 -4.17 -16.45 -12.60
C PHE A 111 -3.07 -16.86 -11.62
N ASP A 112 -1.81 -16.79 -12.03
CA ASP A 112 -0.66 -17.13 -11.20
C ASP A 112 -0.22 -15.93 -10.35
N PHE A 113 -0.97 -15.68 -9.27
CA PHE A 113 -0.72 -14.59 -8.32
C PHE A 113 0.08 -15.02 -7.10
N TYR A 114 0.97 -14.15 -6.66
CA TYR A 114 1.74 -14.28 -5.43
C TYR A 114 1.49 -13.09 -4.51
N LEU A 115 1.61 -13.31 -3.20
CA LEU A 115 1.39 -12.31 -2.17
C LEU A 115 2.71 -11.80 -1.60
N PHE A 116 2.83 -10.49 -1.47
CA PHE A 116 3.85 -9.86 -0.63
C PHE A 116 3.18 -8.86 0.31
N ASP A 117 3.30 -9.09 1.61
CA ASP A 117 2.92 -8.14 2.64
C ASP A 117 3.87 -8.28 3.83
N PRO A 118 4.62 -7.23 4.21
CA PRO A 118 5.56 -7.29 5.33
C PRO A 118 4.89 -7.10 6.71
N GLN A 119 3.62 -6.66 6.74
CA GLN A 119 2.93 -6.30 7.99
C GLN A 119 1.89 -7.35 8.39
N CYS A 120 1.33 -8.08 7.42
CA CYS A 120 0.21 -8.98 7.66
C CYS A 120 0.60 -10.45 7.46
N PRO A 121 0.09 -11.37 8.29
CA PRO A 121 0.24 -12.80 8.04
C PRO A 121 -0.61 -13.24 6.84
N ASN A 122 -0.04 -14.07 5.97
CA ASN A 122 -0.79 -14.69 4.88
C ASN A 122 -1.78 -15.73 5.44
N LEU A 123 -3.07 -15.46 5.38
CA LEU A 123 -4.11 -16.38 5.88
C LEU A 123 -4.84 -17.11 4.75
N PHE A 124 -5.13 -16.44 3.64
CA PHE A 124 -5.96 -16.96 2.55
C PHE A 124 -5.18 -17.48 1.36
N ALA A 125 -3.94 -17.03 1.15
CA ALA A 125 -3.12 -17.42 0.01
C ALA A 125 -1.84 -18.19 0.44
N ARG A 126 -1.92 -19.01 1.46
CA ARG A 126 -0.79 -19.81 1.97
C ARG A 126 -0.20 -20.69 0.90
N GLY A 127 1.14 -20.68 0.79
CA GLY A 127 1.88 -21.39 -0.26
C GLY A 127 2.05 -20.58 -1.54
N PHE A 128 1.53 -19.33 -1.57
CA PHE A 128 1.67 -18.41 -2.69
C PHE A 128 2.37 -17.11 -2.27
N GLU A 129 3.30 -17.21 -1.34
CA GLU A 129 4.15 -16.10 -0.92
C GLU A 129 5.15 -15.75 -2.02
N PHE A 130 5.35 -14.45 -2.25
CA PHE A 130 6.36 -13.98 -3.18
C PHE A 130 7.78 -14.31 -2.70
N ASN A 131 8.58 -14.88 -3.59
CA ASN A 131 10.00 -15.11 -3.37
C ASN A 131 10.79 -14.33 -4.44
N PRO A 132 11.76 -13.48 -4.07
CA PRO A 132 12.60 -12.74 -5.03
C PRO A 132 13.37 -13.59 -6.03
N LYS A 133 13.52 -14.90 -5.77
CA LYS A 133 14.14 -15.86 -6.70
C LYS A 133 13.19 -16.42 -7.74
N MET A 134 11.92 -16.04 -7.70
CA MET A 134 10.92 -16.48 -8.68
C MET A 134 11.22 -15.92 -10.07
N ASN A 135 10.56 -16.52 -11.07
CA ASN A 135 10.56 -16.00 -12.42
C ASN A 135 10.01 -14.57 -12.48
N LYS A 136 10.23 -13.92 -13.60
CA LYS A 136 9.84 -12.52 -13.83
C LYS A 136 8.36 -12.27 -13.53
N ILE A 137 8.08 -11.40 -12.59
CA ILE A 137 6.73 -10.85 -12.35
C ILE A 137 6.35 -9.93 -13.51
N THR A 138 5.22 -10.21 -14.15
CA THR A 138 4.74 -9.46 -15.32
C THR A 138 4.08 -8.15 -14.91
N ALA A 139 3.24 -8.18 -13.88
CA ALA A 139 2.62 -6.98 -13.32
C ALA A 139 2.40 -7.12 -11.81
N ILE A 140 2.36 -5.96 -11.15
CA ILE A 140 2.08 -5.82 -9.72
C ILE A 140 0.70 -5.18 -9.57
N THR A 141 -0.09 -5.66 -8.61
CA THR A 141 -1.25 -4.97 -8.08
C THR A 141 -0.93 -4.43 -6.68
N ALA A 142 -1.42 -3.23 -6.35
CA ALA A 142 -1.26 -2.59 -5.04
C ALA A 142 -2.58 -1.87 -4.71
N TRP A 143 -3.57 -2.64 -4.26
CA TRP A 143 -4.92 -2.15 -3.97
C TRP A 143 -5.01 -1.65 -2.53
N GLU A 144 -5.49 -0.40 -2.32
CA GLU A 144 -5.62 0.21 -0.99
C GLU A 144 -4.30 0.11 -0.19
N CYS A 145 -3.18 0.42 -0.82
CA CYS A 145 -1.85 0.14 -0.28
C CYS A 145 -0.99 1.42 -0.17
N PHE A 146 -1.05 2.32 -1.16
CA PHE A 146 -0.17 3.49 -1.25
C PHE A 146 -0.34 4.47 -0.08
N GLU A 147 -1.55 4.63 0.45
CA GLU A 147 -1.87 5.48 1.59
C GLU A 147 -1.21 5.00 2.89
N HIS A 148 -0.78 3.75 2.93
CA HIS A 148 -0.12 3.15 4.09
C HIS A 148 1.41 3.20 4.04
N PHE A 149 1.99 3.61 2.92
CA PHE A 149 3.45 3.66 2.79
C PHE A 149 4.08 4.74 3.66
N VAL A 150 4.99 4.33 4.53
CA VAL A 150 5.78 5.25 5.36
C VAL A 150 6.77 6.02 4.50
N GLU A 151 7.42 5.35 3.56
CA GLU A 151 8.38 5.92 2.61
C GLU A 151 7.94 5.59 1.17
N PRO A 152 6.91 6.29 0.62
CA PRO A 152 6.25 5.90 -0.62
C PRO A 152 7.19 5.81 -1.83
N MET A 153 8.21 6.66 -1.92
CA MET A 153 9.16 6.62 -3.03
C MET A 153 10.11 5.42 -2.95
N GLU A 154 10.45 4.96 -1.75
CA GLU A 154 11.27 3.74 -1.58
C GLU A 154 10.46 2.48 -1.92
N ASP A 155 9.19 2.42 -1.49
CA ASP A 155 8.32 1.30 -1.82
C ASP A 155 8.01 1.27 -3.32
N LEU A 156 7.76 2.42 -3.94
CA LEU A 156 7.59 2.51 -5.40
C LEU A 156 8.85 2.03 -6.15
N LYS A 157 10.05 2.43 -5.72
CA LYS A 157 11.31 1.95 -6.32
C LYS A 157 11.44 0.43 -6.23
N LYS A 158 11.10 -0.17 -5.07
CA LYS A 158 11.08 -1.63 -4.90
C LYS A 158 10.11 -2.28 -5.89
N MET A 159 8.89 -1.78 -6.01
CA MET A 159 7.90 -2.31 -6.96
C MET A 159 8.40 -2.21 -8.41
N VAL A 160 8.91 -1.05 -8.82
CA VAL A 160 9.47 -0.84 -10.17
C VAL A 160 10.67 -1.77 -10.45
N SER A 161 11.48 -2.09 -9.44
CA SER A 161 12.59 -3.05 -9.60
C SER A 161 12.11 -4.49 -9.83
N ILE A 162 10.88 -4.83 -9.40
CA ILE A 162 10.29 -6.15 -9.61
C ILE A 162 9.54 -6.19 -10.97
N SER A 163 8.75 -5.17 -11.28
CA SER A 163 8.03 -5.05 -12.56
C SER A 163 7.79 -3.60 -12.95
N GLY A 164 7.91 -3.32 -14.24
CA GLY A 164 7.57 -2.01 -14.81
C GLY A 164 6.06 -1.77 -14.98
N ASN A 165 5.22 -2.79 -14.72
CA ASN A 165 3.76 -2.68 -14.84
C ASN A 165 3.14 -2.73 -13.45
N ILE A 166 2.52 -1.63 -13.02
CA ILE A 166 1.92 -1.49 -11.69
C ILE A 166 0.48 -1.00 -11.85
N LEU A 167 -0.48 -1.72 -11.25
CA LEU A 167 -1.88 -1.33 -11.12
C LEU A 167 -2.12 -0.99 -9.64
N PHE A 168 -2.69 0.18 -9.37
CA PHE A 168 -2.94 0.61 -8.00
C PHE A 168 -4.23 1.43 -7.88
N SER A 169 -4.73 1.60 -6.65
CA SER A 169 -5.83 2.50 -6.29
C SER A 169 -5.37 3.57 -5.31
#